data_2e660a3b6b6224031f0eec185d6a7656
#
_entry.id   2e660a3b6b6224031f0eec185d6a7656
#
_cell.length_a   1.000
_cell.length_b   1.000
_cell.length_c   1.000
_cell.angle_alpha   90.00
_cell.angle_beta   90.00
_cell.angle_gamma   90.00
#
_symmetry.space_group_name_H-M   'P 1'
#
loop_
_entity.id
_entity.type
_entity.pdbx_description
1 polymer ?
#
loop_
_entity_poly.entity_id
_entity_poly.type
_entity_poly.pdbx_seq_one_letter_code
_entity_poly.pdbx_strand_id
1 'polypeptide(L)'
;VLAALQSVGCNVIDVGVTPTPTVQLAVEHHHAAGGLAITASHNPIEWNALKFIGPSGLFLDGAQSEEMRRVVDGEIPRAKWDEIGSVIQDEGAVERHIELVLALPYLDVEGIRRRGFRVALDCVRGAGGQIMMDLLARLGCHVTAINLEADGRFPRSPEPVAENLGELERLVLNSGCEIGFATDPDVDRLALVSDAGRAIGEDYTLALAASVVLKRRGGPVVSNLSTSRILDDVAAAAGAAVIRAPVGEVNVATRMRSEGAAIGGEGNGGVILTELHLGRDAPVGVALILQMLLDSNALLSEVVARYPRYSIVKEKLDRPEGSLDAVYTALRAHYPEAEADMQDGLRLSWSDRWVHVRPSGTEPIVRVIAEAPTLAAAQKLISDSRKPLDTLR
;
A
#
# COMPACT_ATOMS: atom_id res chain seq x y z
N VAL A 1 -24.73 -7.43 -1.44
CA VAL A 1 -23.71 -8.53 -1.40
C VAL A 1 -24.23 -9.67 -0.53
N LEU A 2 -24.53 -9.47 0.78
CA LEU A 2 -24.96 -10.53 1.70
C LEU A 2 -26.08 -11.42 1.15
N ALA A 3 -27.21 -10.82 0.73
CA ALA A 3 -28.34 -11.56 0.19
C ALA A 3 -27.98 -12.37 -1.09
N ALA A 4 -27.07 -11.84 -1.92
CA ALA A 4 -26.60 -12.56 -3.11
C ALA A 4 -25.80 -13.81 -2.73
N LEU A 5 -24.89 -13.71 -1.77
CA LEU A 5 -24.12 -14.85 -1.27
C LEU A 5 -25.01 -15.90 -0.62
N GLN A 6 -25.95 -15.49 0.24
CA GLN A 6 -26.93 -16.40 0.86
C GLN A 6 -27.76 -17.13 -0.19
N SER A 7 -28.19 -16.44 -1.25
CA SER A 7 -29.03 -17.03 -2.31
C SER A 7 -28.36 -18.12 -3.14
N VAL A 8 -27.06 -18.29 -3.02
CA VAL A 8 -26.28 -19.37 -3.65
C VAL A 8 -25.75 -20.39 -2.62
N GLY A 9 -26.24 -20.33 -1.37
CA GLY A 9 -25.90 -21.28 -0.30
C GLY A 9 -24.63 -20.95 0.48
N CYS A 10 -24.02 -19.76 0.29
CA CYS A 10 -22.83 -19.37 1.04
C CYS A 10 -23.21 -18.93 2.45
N ASN A 11 -22.57 -19.51 3.46
CA ASN A 11 -22.57 -18.97 4.83
C ASN A 11 -21.62 -17.77 4.88
N VAL A 12 -22.07 -16.66 5.41
CA VAL A 12 -21.32 -15.39 5.43
C VAL A 12 -20.93 -15.04 6.85
N ILE A 13 -19.67 -14.65 7.03
CA ILE A 13 -19.15 -14.04 8.25
C ILE A 13 -18.99 -12.55 7.95
N ASP A 14 -19.79 -11.71 8.60
CA ASP A 14 -19.76 -10.26 8.42
C ASP A 14 -18.89 -9.64 9.51
N VAL A 15 -17.80 -9.01 9.09
CA VAL A 15 -16.83 -8.34 9.98
C VAL A 15 -17.11 -6.85 10.14
N GLY A 16 -18.22 -6.35 9.57
CA GLY A 16 -18.64 -4.96 9.67
C GLY A 16 -17.77 -4.00 8.84
N VAL A 17 -17.72 -2.74 9.29
CA VAL A 17 -16.86 -1.70 8.67
C VAL A 17 -15.47 -1.83 9.27
N THR A 18 -14.55 -2.36 8.49
CA THR A 18 -13.20 -2.71 8.94
C THR A 18 -12.17 -2.56 7.81
N PRO A 19 -10.87 -2.41 8.11
CA PRO A 19 -9.82 -2.36 7.10
C PRO A 19 -9.80 -3.56 6.16
N THR A 20 -9.40 -3.33 4.92
CA THR A 20 -9.16 -4.43 3.95
C THR A 20 -8.19 -5.48 4.50
N PRO A 21 -7.03 -5.15 5.12
CA PRO A 21 -6.16 -6.15 5.73
C PRO A 21 -6.85 -6.94 6.86
N THR A 22 -7.76 -6.33 7.63
CA THR A 22 -8.53 -7.06 8.64
C THR A 22 -9.46 -8.10 8.00
N VAL A 23 -10.07 -7.80 6.83
CA VAL A 23 -10.86 -8.79 6.07
C VAL A 23 -9.97 -9.94 5.59
N GLN A 24 -8.77 -9.65 5.10
CA GLN A 24 -7.80 -10.67 4.67
C GLN A 24 -7.43 -11.62 5.83
N LEU A 25 -7.10 -11.06 6.99
CA LEU A 25 -6.82 -11.82 8.21
C LEU A 25 -8.04 -12.63 8.70
N ALA A 26 -9.25 -12.11 8.56
CA ALA A 26 -10.47 -12.84 8.91
C ALA A 26 -10.70 -14.04 7.99
N VAL A 27 -10.38 -13.93 6.68
CA VAL A 27 -10.43 -15.07 5.74
C VAL A 27 -9.51 -16.20 6.21
N GLU A 28 -8.28 -15.87 6.59
CA GLU A 28 -7.30 -16.84 7.08
C GLU A 28 -7.75 -17.44 8.43
N HIS A 29 -8.17 -16.58 9.38
CA HIS A 29 -8.60 -17.00 10.71
C HIS A 29 -9.78 -18.00 10.68
N HIS A 30 -10.78 -17.72 9.85
CA HIS A 30 -11.97 -18.56 9.73
C HIS A 30 -11.82 -19.70 8.72
N HIS A 31 -10.65 -19.84 8.08
CA HIS A 31 -10.44 -20.78 6.97
C HIS A 31 -11.56 -20.68 5.93
N ALA A 32 -11.96 -19.44 5.62
CA ALA A 32 -13.05 -19.19 4.69
C ALA A 32 -12.66 -19.54 3.25
N ALA A 33 -13.65 -19.92 2.44
CA ALA A 33 -13.44 -20.19 1.01
C ALA A 33 -13.00 -18.95 0.23
N GLY A 34 -13.19 -17.76 0.80
CA GLY A 34 -12.76 -16.48 0.27
C GLY A 34 -13.39 -15.32 1.02
N GLY A 35 -13.07 -14.10 0.63
CA GLY A 35 -13.59 -12.89 1.24
C GLY A 35 -13.90 -11.80 0.21
N LEU A 36 -14.69 -10.84 0.64
CA LEU A 36 -15.05 -9.65 -0.14
C LEU A 36 -14.89 -8.40 0.72
N ALA A 37 -14.05 -7.48 0.28
CA ALA A 37 -14.02 -6.12 0.81
C ALA A 37 -14.75 -5.17 -0.17
N ILE A 38 -15.72 -4.40 0.36
CA ILE A 38 -16.51 -3.44 -0.44
C ILE A 38 -15.86 -2.08 -0.29
N THR A 39 -15.00 -1.72 -1.24
CA THR A 39 -14.23 -0.46 -1.20
C THR A 39 -13.71 -0.10 -2.58
N ALA A 40 -13.68 1.18 -2.89
CA ALA A 40 -12.98 1.70 -4.06
C ALA A 40 -11.56 2.20 -3.70
N SER A 41 -11.02 1.79 -2.51
CA SER A 41 -9.73 2.25 -1.99
C SER A 41 -9.68 3.79 -1.99
N HIS A 42 -8.71 4.38 -2.66
CA HIS A 42 -8.44 5.81 -2.71
C HIS A 42 -9.14 6.56 -3.86
N ASN A 43 -10.07 5.90 -4.58
CA ASN A 43 -10.85 6.57 -5.61
C ASN A 43 -11.86 7.58 -5.00
N PRO A 44 -12.32 8.58 -5.78
CA PRO A 44 -13.33 9.53 -5.33
C PRO A 44 -14.61 8.87 -4.83
N ILE A 45 -15.39 9.59 -4.00
CA ILE A 45 -16.55 9.09 -3.25
C ILE A 45 -17.65 8.47 -4.13
N GLU A 46 -17.77 8.91 -5.38
CA GLU A 46 -18.74 8.37 -6.34
C GLU A 46 -18.42 6.97 -6.86
N TRP A 47 -17.21 6.47 -6.58
CA TRP A 47 -16.77 5.13 -6.97
C TRP A 47 -16.99 4.11 -5.85
N ASN A 48 -17.34 2.90 -6.23
CA ASN A 48 -17.32 1.74 -5.35
C ASN A 48 -16.86 0.51 -6.13
N ALA A 49 -16.32 -0.49 -5.40
CA ALA A 49 -15.79 -1.70 -6.00
C ALA A 49 -15.87 -2.88 -5.03
N LEU A 50 -15.64 -4.09 -5.56
CA LEU A 50 -15.47 -5.30 -4.78
C LEU A 50 -14.04 -5.79 -4.93
N LYS A 51 -13.32 -5.92 -3.82
CA LYS A 51 -12.02 -6.58 -3.76
C LYS A 51 -12.24 -8.04 -3.39
N PHE A 52 -11.88 -8.96 -4.28
CA PHE A 52 -12.04 -10.41 -4.08
C PHE A 52 -10.77 -10.99 -3.45
N ILE A 53 -10.95 -11.69 -2.34
CA ILE A 53 -9.88 -12.32 -1.56
C ILE A 53 -10.06 -13.83 -1.66
N GLY A 54 -9.00 -14.54 -2.02
CA GLY A 54 -8.98 -16.00 -2.07
C GLY A 54 -8.80 -16.63 -0.67
N PRO A 55 -8.88 -17.96 -0.56
CA PRO A 55 -8.79 -18.67 0.73
C PRO A 55 -7.43 -18.51 1.45
N SER A 56 -6.42 -18.02 0.74
CA SER A 56 -5.10 -17.72 1.30
C SER A 56 -4.95 -16.30 1.87
N GLY A 57 -6.04 -15.53 2.00
CA GLY A 57 -6.00 -14.14 2.40
C GLY A 57 -5.48 -13.16 1.32
N LEU A 58 -4.99 -13.64 0.18
CA LEU A 58 -4.52 -12.80 -0.92
C LEU A 58 -5.66 -12.42 -1.87
N PHE A 59 -5.53 -11.28 -2.53
CA PHE A 59 -6.39 -10.95 -3.67
C PHE A 59 -6.23 -11.98 -4.77
N LEU A 60 -7.29 -12.16 -5.58
CA LEU A 60 -7.24 -13.04 -6.74
C LEU A 60 -6.16 -12.59 -7.72
N ASP A 61 -5.34 -13.51 -8.17
CA ASP A 61 -4.39 -13.29 -9.26
C ASP A 61 -5.08 -13.23 -10.63
N GLY A 62 -4.29 -13.02 -11.69
CA GLY A 62 -4.82 -12.92 -13.06
C GLY A 62 -5.54 -14.19 -13.52
N ALA A 63 -5.03 -15.37 -13.18
CA ALA A 63 -5.64 -16.64 -13.56
C ALA A 63 -6.95 -16.90 -12.81
N GLN A 64 -6.97 -16.64 -11.51
CA GLN A 64 -8.16 -16.74 -10.67
C GLN A 64 -9.24 -15.72 -11.08
N SER A 65 -8.82 -14.50 -11.43
CA SER A 65 -9.74 -13.46 -11.93
C SER A 65 -10.38 -13.86 -13.27
N GLU A 66 -9.62 -14.49 -14.15
CA GLU A 66 -10.15 -15.00 -15.43
C GLU A 66 -11.12 -16.18 -15.23
N GLU A 67 -10.82 -17.07 -14.29
CA GLU A 67 -11.72 -18.16 -13.91
C GLU A 67 -13.03 -17.60 -13.34
N MET A 68 -12.96 -16.61 -12.46
CA MET A 68 -14.15 -15.94 -11.91
C MET A 68 -15.00 -15.31 -13.03
N ARG A 69 -14.39 -14.66 -14.05
CA ARG A 69 -15.14 -14.10 -15.19
C ARG A 69 -15.91 -15.16 -15.93
N ARG A 70 -15.30 -16.33 -16.21
CA ARG A 70 -15.98 -17.45 -16.87
C ARG A 70 -17.19 -17.94 -16.08
N VAL A 71 -17.09 -17.96 -14.74
CA VAL A 71 -18.22 -18.35 -13.87
C VAL A 71 -19.32 -17.29 -13.95
N VAL A 72 -18.99 -16.00 -13.95
CA VAL A 72 -19.97 -14.89 -14.03
C VAL A 72 -20.74 -14.89 -15.34
N ASP A 73 -20.09 -15.28 -16.46
CA ASP A 73 -20.71 -15.37 -17.77
C ASP A 73 -21.61 -16.62 -17.95
N GLY A 74 -21.60 -17.52 -16.96
CA GLY A 74 -22.39 -18.76 -16.95
C GLY A 74 -23.69 -18.66 -16.15
N GLU A 75 -24.43 -19.77 -16.08
CA GLU A 75 -25.57 -19.90 -15.18
C GLU A 75 -25.08 -20.11 -13.73
N ILE A 76 -25.49 -19.25 -12.82
CA ILE A 76 -25.22 -19.40 -11.37
C ILE A 76 -26.44 -20.06 -10.72
N PRO A 77 -26.35 -21.35 -10.30
CA PRO A 77 -27.46 -22.04 -9.66
C PRO A 77 -27.81 -21.39 -8.31
N ARG A 78 -29.11 -21.28 -8.04
CA ARG A 78 -29.60 -20.79 -6.75
C ARG A 78 -29.74 -21.96 -5.77
N ALA A 79 -29.46 -21.67 -4.50
CA ALA A 79 -29.70 -22.61 -3.42
C ALA A 79 -31.21 -22.92 -3.31
N LYS A 80 -31.55 -24.14 -2.89
CA LYS A 80 -32.92 -24.48 -2.52
C LYS A 80 -33.29 -23.76 -1.23
N TRP A 81 -34.58 -23.79 -0.90
CA TRP A 81 -35.14 -23.07 0.25
C TRP A 81 -34.49 -23.49 1.59
N ASP A 82 -34.05 -24.75 1.69
CA ASP A 82 -33.41 -25.36 2.88
C ASP A 82 -31.86 -25.29 2.82
N GLU A 83 -31.31 -24.79 1.73
CA GLU A 83 -29.86 -24.63 1.49
C GLU A 83 -29.41 -23.17 1.48
N ILE A 84 -30.32 -22.21 1.77
CA ILE A 84 -30.00 -20.79 1.83
C ILE A 84 -28.96 -20.54 2.93
N GLY A 85 -27.88 -19.81 2.59
CA GLY A 85 -26.81 -19.54 3.52
C GLY A 85 -27.22 -18.65 4.71
N SER A 86 -26.50 -18.78 5.81
CA SER A 86 -26.64 -17.95 7.01
C SER A 86 -25.71 -16.74 7.00
N VAL A 87 -25.98 -15.78 7.91
CA VAL A 87 -25.04 -14.68 8.22
C VAL A 87 -24.78 -14.71 9.71
N ILE A 88 -23.51 -14.65 10.09
CA ILE A 88 -23.07 -14.43 11.47
C ILE A 88 -22.19 -13.17 11.53
N GLN A 89 -22.21 -12.49 12.67
CA GLN A 89 -21.35 -11.33 12.92
C GLN A 89 -20.07 -11.77 13.62
N ASP A 90 -18.93 -11.21 13.20
CA ASP A 90 -17.65 -11.35 13.89
C ASP A 90 -17.17 -9.97 14.38
N GLU A 91 -17.56 -9.61 15.58
CA GLU A 91 -17.18 -8.33 16.22
C GLU A 91 -15.71 -8.32 16.71
N GLY A 92 -15.03 -9.48 16.72
CA GLY A 92 -13.66 -9.62 17.22
C GLY A 92 -12.56 -9.43 16.16
N ALA A 93 -12.89 -9.20 14.90
CA ALA A 93 -11.91 -9.16 13.80
C ALA A 93 -10.85 -8.05 13.97
N VAL A 94 -11.28 -6.85 14.36
CA VAL A 94 -10.38 -5.70 14.60
C VAL A 94 -9.46 -5.96 15.79
N GLU A 95 -10.00 -6.49 16.91
CA GLU A 95 -9.20 -6.79 18.09
C GLU A 95 -8.13 -7.84 17.81
N ARG A 96 -8.49 -8.92 17.09
CA ARG A 96 -7.51 -9.94 16.67
C ARG A 96 -6.41 -9.37 15.80
N HIS A 97 -6.75 -8.47 14.88
CA HIS A 97 -5.75 -7.80 14.05
C HIS A 97 -4.75 -6.99 14.90
N ILE A 98 -5.25 -6.18 15.84
CA ILE A 98 -4.40 -5.40 16.77
C ILE A 98 -3.51 -6.34 17.61
N GLU A 99 -4.05 -7.43 18.15
CA GLU A 99 -3.29 -8.43 18.91
C GLU A 99 -2.12 -9.00 18.08
N LEU A 100 -2.37 -9.36 16.83
CA LEU A 100 -1.35 -9.87 15.93
C LEU A 100 -0.26 -8.83 15.67
N VAL A 101 -0.63 -7.56 15.44
CA VAL A 101 0.35 -6.47 15.28
C VAL A 101 1.21 -6.30 16.52
N LEU A 102 0.59 -6.28 17.72
CA LEU A 102 1.32 -6.10 18.99
C LEU A 102 2.23 -7.30 19.32
N ALA A 103 1.92 -8.48 18.80
CA ALA A 103 2.72 -9.69 18.99
C ALA A 103 3.93 -9.79 18.05
N LEU A 104 4.11 -8.86 17.12
CA LEU A 104 5.21 -8.88 16.16
C LEU A 104 6.58 -8.87 16.85
N PRO A 105 7.52 -9.75 16.48
CA PRO A 105 8.84 -9.86 17.14
C PRO A 105 9.74 -8.65 16.90
N TYR A 106 9.31 -7.73 16.06
CA TYR A 106 10.05 -6.52 15.72
C TYR A 106 9.78 -5.35 16.67
N LEU A 107 8.78 -5.47 17.56
CA LEU A 107 8.29 -4.37 18.40
C LEU A 107 8.73 -4.51 19.86
N ASP A 108 9.28 -3.43 20.40
CA ASP A 108 9.36 -3.19 21.85
C ASP A 108 8.13 -2.37 22.29
N VAL A 109 6.99 -3.08 22.42
CA VAL A 109 5.71 -2.45 22.78
C VAL A 109 5.81 -1.67 24.09
N GLU A 110 6.52 -2.19 25.10
CA GLU A 110 6.70 -1.52 26.38
C GLU A 110 7.62 -0.30 26.25
N GLY A 111 8.63 -0.36 25.38
CA GLY A 111 9.47 0.79 25.05
C GLY A 111 8.68 1.90 24.38
N ILE A 112 7.82 1.57 23.41
CA ILE A 112 6.95 2.52 22.73
C ILE A 112 5.97 3.16 23.74
N ARG A 113 5.35 2.36 24.62
CA ARG A 113 4.46 2.84 25.68
C ARG A 113 5.16 3.83 26.62
N ARG A 114 6.34 3.48 27.12
CA ARG A 114 7.12 4.37 27.99
C ARG A 114 7.54 5.67 27.30
N ARG A 115 7.77 5.60 25.99
CA ARG A 115 8.15 6.79 25.20
C ARG A 115 6.97 7.76 25.07
N GLY A 116 5.75 7.28 24.95
CA GLY A 116 4.52 8.09 24.92
C GLY A 116 4.50 9.08 23.75
N PHE A 117 4.64 8.61 22.51
CA PHE A 117 4.67 9.45 21.32
C PHE A 117 3.42 10.33 21.19
N ARG A 118 3.59 11.60 20.82
CA ARG A 118 2.50 12.49 20.44
C ARG A 118 2.25 12.35 18.94
N VAL A 119 1.07 11.86 18.60
CA VAL A 119 0.69 11.44 17.23
C VAL A 119 -0.48 12.27 16.73
N ALA A 120 -0.39 12.83 15.54
CA ALA A 120 -1.54 13.34 14.79
C ALA A 120 -2.06 12.23 13.86
N LEU A 121 -3.39 12.07 13.74
CA LEU A 121 -4.01 11.01 12.96
C LEU A 121 -5.12 11.56 12.07
N ASP A 122 -5.14 11.15 10.79
CA ASP A 122 -6.22 11.40 9.82
C ASP A 122 -6.64 10.09 9.13
N CYS A 123 -7.83 9.61 9.41
CA CYS A 123 -8.41 8.40 8.81
C CYS A 123 -9.37 8.69 7.65
N VAL A 124 -9.39 9.91 7.13
CA VAL A 124 -10.16 10.37 5.93
C VAL A 124 -11.65 9.99 5.95
N ARG A 125 -12.23 9.71 7.14
CA ARG A 125 -13.61 9.19 7.34
C ARG A 125 -13.85 7.82 6.67
N GLY A 126 -12.78 7.03 6.54
CA GLY A 126 -12.78 5.64 6.08
C GLY A 126 -12.86 4.64 7.25
N ALA A 127 -12.45 3.39 7.01
CA ALA A 127 -12.51 2.30 7.98
C ALA A 127 -11.43 2.36 9.09
N GLY A 128 -10.52 3.37 9.05
CA GLY A 128 -9.35 3.44 9.92
C GLY A 128 -9.62 3.93 11.34
N GLY A 129 -10.73 4.65 11.58
CA GLY A 129 -10.95 5.38 12.83
C GLY A 129 -10.81 4.51 14.07
N GLN A 130 -11.53 3.40 14.14
CA GLN A 130 -11.50 2.51 15.29
C GLN A 130 -10.13 1.83 15.47
N ILE A 131 -9.68 1.07 14.48
CA ILE A 131 -8.46 0.25 14.60
C ILE A 131 -7.22 1.10 14.89
N MET A 132 -7.08 2.26 14.23
CA MET A 132 -5.92 3.12 14.42
C MET A 132 -5.92 3.77 15.81
N MET A 133 -7.08 4.22 16.31
CA MET A 133 -7.19 4.78 17.66
C MET A 133 -6.89 3.71 18.72
N ASP A 134 -7.45 2.51 18.58
CA ASP A 134 -7.27 1.43 19.53
C ASP A 134 -5.83 0.92 19.55
N LEU A 135 -5.20 0.75 18.36
CA LEU A 135 -3.78 0.37 18.25
C LEU A 135 -2.87 1.42 18.90
N LEU A 136 -3.05 2.71 18.57
CA LEU A 136 -2.24 3.79 19.12
C LEU A 136 -2.42 3.95 20.64
N ALA A 137 -3.65 3.76 21.14
CA ALA A 137 -3.91 3.77 22.59
C ALA A 137 -3.19 2.58 23.28
N ARG A 138 -3.22 1.39 22.70
CA ARG A 138 -2.51 0.21 23.23
C ARG A 138 -0.98 0.34 23.14
N LEU A 139 -0.48 1.14 22.20
CA LEU A 139 0.93 1.54 22.11
C LEU A 139 1.28 2.72 23.02
N GLY A 140 0.33 3.23 23.83
CA GLY A 140 0.57 4.29 24.79
C GLY A 140 0.79 5.67 24.16
N CYS A 141 0.32 5.90 22.95
CA CYS A 141 0.47 7.16 22.24
C CYS A 141 -0.56 8.21 22.71
N HIS A 142 -0.17 9.47 22.72
CA HIS A 142 -1.07 10.62 22.90
C HIS A 142 -1.55 11.08 21.52
N VAL A 143 -2.83 10.80 21.19
CA VAL A 143 -3.36 11.02 19.86
C VAL A 143 -4.19 12.28 19.77
N THR A 144 -3.90 13.13 18.78
CA THR A 144 -4.78 14.20 18.31
C THR A 144 -5.27 13.80 16.91
N ALA A 145 -6.58 13.56 16.76
CA ALA A 145 -7.12 12.96 15.55
C ALA A 145 -8.17 13.82 14.87
N ILE A 146 -8.29 13.64 13.56
CA ILE A 146 -9.35 14.21 12.70
C ILE A 146 -9.92 13.09 11.82
N ASN A 147 -11.14 13.29 11.33
CA ASN A 147 -11.77 12.45 10.31
C ASN A 147 -11.87 10.96 10.70
N LEU A 148 -12.27 10.68 11.94
CA LEU A 148 -12.36 9.32 12.49
C LEU A 148 -13.65 8.58 12.15
N GLU A 149 -14.73 9.30 11.80
CA GLU A 149 -16.04 8.72 11.52
C GLU A 149 -15.99 7.87 10.24
N ALA A 150 -16.47 6.63 10.32
CA ALA A 150 -16.48 5.70 9.20
C ALA A 150 -17.76 5.86 8.35
N ASP A 151 -18.04 7.07 7.87
CA ASP A 151 -19.26 7.38 7.09
C ASP A 151 -19.03 7.55 5.58
N GLY A 152 -17.78 7.45 5.15
CA GLY A 152 -17.38 7.55 3.74
C GLY A 152 -17.49 8.94 3.12
N ARG A 153 -17.76 9.99 3.93
CA ARG A 153 -17.86 11.39 3.45
C ARG A 153 -16.49 12.04 3.49
N PHE A 154 -15.63 11.66 2.56
CA PHE A 154 -14.24 12.10 2.52
C PHE A 154 -14.11 13.62 2.49
N PRO A 155 -13.43 14.26 3.50
CA PRO A 155 -13.26 15.71 3.56
C PRO A 155 -12.17 16.22 2.62
N ARG A 156 -11.34 15.34 2.09
CA ARG A 156 -10.28 15.58 1.11
C ARG A 156 -10.27 14.48 0.06
N SER A 157 -9.47 14.63 -0.99
CA SER A 157 -9.15 13.48 -1.86
C SER A 157 -8.62 12.33 -1.01
N PRO A 158 -9.17 11.10 -1.15
CA PRO A 158 -8.87 10.01 -0.22
C PRO A 158 -7.48 9.40 -0.41
N GLU A 159 -6.81 9.66 -1.53
CA GLU A 159 -5.42 9.22 -1.73
C GLU A 159 -4.48 9.98 -0.77
N PRO A 160 -3.70 9.29 0.07
CA PRO A 160 -2.86 9.93 1.09
C PRO A 160 -1.51 10.39 0.52
N VAL A 161 -1.55 11.22 -0.52
CA VAL A 161 -0.38 11.88 -1.12
C VAL A 161 -0.18 13.28 -0.53
N ALA A 162 1.02 13.82 -0.63
CA ALA A 162 1.41 15.07 0.02
C ALA A 162 0.43 16.24 -0.23
N GLU A 163 -0.07 16.36 -1.47
CA GLU A 163 -0.99 17.43 -1.88
C GLU A 163 -2.32 17.39 -1.12
N ASN A 164 -2.70 16.25 -0.59
CA ASN A 164 -3.96 16.02 0.12
C ASN A 164 -3.85 16.10 1.64
N LEU A 165 -2.65 16.27 2.20
CA LEU A 165 -2.39 16.16 3.65
C LEU A 165 -2.27 17.50 4.37
N GLY A 166 -2.59 18.63 3.74
CA GLY A 166 -2.41 19.97 4.32
C GLY A 166 -3.16 20.20 5.65
N GLU A 167 -4.27 19.51 5.91
CA GLU A 167 -4.95 19.58 7.20
C GLU A 167 -4.17 18.84 8.30
N LEU A 168 -3.65 17.64 8.00
CA LEU A 168 -2.80 16.88 8.92
C LEU A 168 -1.47 17.58 9.19
N GLU A 169 -0.86 18.21 8.19
CA GLU A 169 0.37 19.01 8.36
C GLU A 169 0.17 20.13 9.37
N ARG A 170 -0.95 20.87 9.25
CA ARG A 170 -1.33 21.90 10.22
C ARG A 170 -1.64 21.33 11.59
N LEU A 171 -2.27 20.17 11.66
CA LEU A 171 -2.59 19.51 12.93
C LEU A 171 -1.32 19.12 13.67
N VAL A 172 -0.32 18.54 13.00
CA VAL A 172 0.98 18.22 13.60
C VAL A 172 1.62 19.45 14.24
N LEU A 173 1.71 20.58 13.52
CA LEU A 173 2.30 21.80 14.01
C LEU A 173 1.54 22.40 15.18
N ASN A 174 0.21 22.52 15.07
CA ASN A 174 -0.63 23.18 16.08
C ASN A 174 -0.73 22.39 17.38
N SER A 175 -0.63 21.07 17.32
CA SER A 175 -0.72 20.17 18.49
C SER A 175 0.66 19.77 19.03
N GLY A 176 1.75 20.19 18.40
CA GLY A 176 3.11 19.81 18.77
C GLY A 176 3.34 18.30 18.68
N CYS A 177 2.67 17.62 17.74
CA CYS A 177 2.86 16.20 17.51
C CYS A 177 4.23 15.91 16.89
N GLU A 178 4.79 14.75 17.21
CA GLU A 178 6.11 14.32 16.74
C GLU A 178 6.03 13.63 15.38
N ILE A 179 4.82 13.16 15.03
CA ILE A 179 4.53 12.50 13.76
C ILE A 179 3.03 12.61 13.45
N GLY A 180 2.70 12.69 12.16
CA GLY A 180 1.36 12.52 11.64
C GLY A 180 1.23 11.25 10.81
N PHE A 181 0.13 10.53 11.00
CA PHE A 181 -0.27 9.37 10.20
C PHE A 181 -1.54 9.67 9.43
N ALA A 182 -1.54 9.38 8.13
CA ALA A 182 -2.73 9.43 7.29
C ALA A 182 -2.96 8.09 6.62
N THR A 183 -4.18 7.55 6.71
CA THR A 183 -4.58 6.36 5.97
C THR A 183 -5.43 6.71 4.76
N ASP A 184 -5.51 5.79 3.81
CA ASP A 184 -6.58 5.78 2.82
C ASP A 184 -7.86 5.16 3.40
N PRO A 185 -9.01 5.19 2.68
CA PRO A 185 -10.29 4.75 3.24
C PRO A 185 -10.34 3.30 3.72
N ASP A 186 -9.63 2.40 3.09
CA ASP A 186 -9.62 0.98 3.44
C ASP A 186 -8.33 0.50 4.13
N VAL A 187 -7.49 1.47 4.53
CA VAL A 187 -6.41 1.29 5.52
C VAL A 187 -5.32 0.32 5.06
N ASP A 188 -5.15 0.19 3.76
CA ASP A 188 -4.06 -0.60 3.17
C ASP A 188 -2.81 0.26 2.87
N ARG A 189 -2.92 1.62 2.95
CA ARG A 189 -1.83 2.58 2.76
C ARG A 189 -1.67 3.51 3.94
N LEU A 190 -0.42 3.89 4.20
CA LEU A 190 -0.03 4.82 5.23
C LEU A 190 0.89 5.90 4.67
N ALA A 191 0.56 7.16 4.88
CA ALA A 191 1.43 8.29 4.62
C ALA A 191 1.86 8.96 5.93
N LEU A 192 3.04 9.58 5.92
CA LEU A 192 3.69 10.15 7.08
C LEU A 192 3.85 11.66 6.95
N VAL A 193 3.56 12.37 8.03
CA VAL A 193 3.87 13.80 8.18
C VAL A 193 4.89 13.94 9.30
N SER A 194 5.99 14.64 9.04
CA SER A 194 7.07 14.84 10.02
C SER A 194 6.68 15.85 11.09
N ASP A 195 7.44 15.86 12.17
CA ASP A 195 7.41 16.86 13.26
C ASP A 195 7.48 18.31 12.77
N ALA A 196 8.08 18.53 11.59
CA ALA A 196 8.12 19.84 10.93
C ALA A 196 6.81 20.20 10.18
N GLY A 197 5.74 19.41 10.32
CA GLY A 197 4.45 19.61 9.64
C GLY A 197 4.56 19.47 8.12
N ARG A 198 5.36 18.53 7.63
CA ARG A 198 5.55 18.30 6.20
C ARG A 198 5.35 16.82 5.88
N ALA A 199 4.50 16.55 4.91
CA ALA A 199 4.40 15.22 4.32
C ALA A 199 5.76 14.85 3.69
N ILE A 200 6.24 13.63 3.97
CA ILE A 200 7.58 13.18 3.52
C ILE A 200 7.56 12.38 2.23
N GLY A 201 6.38 12.09 1.69
CA GLY A 201 6.15 11.23 0.54
C GLY A 201 5.79 9.79 0.93
N GLU A 202 4.88 9.21 0.17
CA GLU A 202 4.33 7.87 0.44
C GLU A 202 5.36 6.75 0.34
N ASP A 203 6.39 6.90 -0.51
CA ASP A 203 7.47 5.91 -0.68
C ASP A 203 8.32 5.71 0.59
N TYR A 204 8.40 6.72 1.45
CA TYR A 204 9.19 6.62 2.69
C TYR A 204 8.59 5.65 3.69
N THR A 205 7.27 5.44 3.68
CA THR A 205 6.62 4.53 4.65
C THR A 205 7.21 3.13 4.57
N LEU A 206 7.25 2.54 3.37
CA LEU A 206 7.84 1.22 3.17
C LEU A 206 9.33 1.21 3.49
N ALA A 207 10.08 2.21 3.03
CA ALA A 207 11.52 2.26 3.23
C ALA A 207 11.90 2.31 4.72
N LEU A 208 11.23 3.18 5.50
CA LEU A 208 11.48 3.31 6.93
C LEU A 208 11.01 2.07 7.72
N ALA A 209 9.86 1.49 7.38
CA ALA A 209 9.40 0.22 7.96
C ALA A 209 10.38 -0.91 7.67
N ALA A 210 10.90 -1.00 6.44
CA ALA A 210 11.90 -2.00 6.06
C ALA A 210 13.18 -1.88 6.88
N SER A 211 13.62 -0.67 7.24
CA SER A 211 14.83 -0.48 8.07
C SER A 211 14.75 -1.20 9.41
N VAL A 212 13.56 -1.30 10.01
CA VAL A 212 13.32 -2.00 11.29
C VAL A 212 13.47 -3.51 11.13
N VAL A 213 12.81 -4.06 10.11
CA VAL A 213 12.77 -5.50 9.87
C VAL A 213 14.14 -6.00 9.42
N LEU A 214 14.78 -5.29 8.49
CA LEU A 214 16.10 -5.66 7.98
C LEU A 214 17.18 -5.65 9.06
N LYS A 215 17.14 -4.69 9.98
CA LYS A 215 18.08 -4.62 11.11
C LYS A 215 17.98 -5.84 12.04
N ARG A 216 16.79 -6.44 12.15
CA ARG A 216 16.51 -7.54 13.10
C ARG A 216 16.58 -8.93 12.46
N ARG A 217 16.20 -9.04 11.20
CA ARG A 217 16.11 -10.33 10.50
C ARG A 217 17.03 -10.43 9.30
N GLY A 218 17.33 -9.30 8.63
CA GLY A 218 18.00 -9.34 7.33
C GLY A 218 17.12 -9.92 6.21
N GLY A 219 17.73 -10.32 5.10
CA GLY A 219 17.05 -10.88 3.93
C GLY A 219 16.66 -9.83 2.89
N PRO A 220 16.05 -10.25 1.76
CA PRO A 220 15.65 -9.33 0.71
C PRO A 220 14.38 -8.54 1.09
N VAL A 221 14.21 -7.39 0.44
CA VAL A 221 12.96 -6.63 0.41
C VAL A 221 12.33 -6.80 -0.96
N VAL A 222 11.02 -7.03 -1.04
CA VAL A 222 10.31 -7.09 -2.33
C VAL A 222 9.44 -5.86 -2.51
N SER A 223 9.53 -5.22 -3.69
CA SER A 223 8.67 -4.10 -4.02
C SER A 223 8.35 -4.07 -5.51
N ASN A 224 7.37 -3.26 -5.90
CA ASN A 224 7.04 -3.14 -7.31
C ASN A 224 8.04 -2.28 -8.10
N LEU A 225 7.99 -2.39 -9.42
CA LEU A 225 8.87 -1.67 -10.35
C LEU A 225 8.75 -0.13 -10.27
N SER A 226 7.67 0.42 -9.74
CA SER A 226 7.43 1.87 -9.64
C SER A 226 7.79 2.46 -8.27
N THR A 227 8.34 1.67 -7.35
CA THR A 227 8.74 2.14 -6.01
C THR A 227 10.07 2.88 -6.06
N SER A 228 10.18 3.95 -5.27
CA SER A 228 11.34 4.82 -5.15
C SER A 228 12.63 4.08 -4.79
N ARG A 229 13.75 4.66 -5.22
CA ARG A 229 15.12 4.24 -4.89
C ARG A 229 15.47 4.42 -3.41
N ILE A 230 14.71 5.21 -2.68
CA ILE A 230 14.91 5.34 -1.22
C ILE A 230 14.88 3.96 -0.54
N LEU A 231 14.09 3.01 -1.07
CA LEU A 231 14.06 1.64 -0.58
C LEU A 231 15.37 0.91 -0.87
N ASP A 232 15.99 1.14 -2.04
CA ASP A 232 17.29 0.55 -2.37
C ASP A 232 18.39 1.07 -1.44
N ASP A 233 18.38 2.38 -1.14
CA ASP A 233 19.35 3.00 -0.23
C ASP A 233 19.22 2.44 1.20
N VAL A 234 17.99 2.31 1.69
CA VAL A 234 17.71 1.73 3.02
C VAL A 234 18.13 0.26 3.06
N ALA A 235 17.80 -0.52 2.05
CA ALA A 235 18.18 -1.92 1.96
C ALA A 235 19.71 -2.09 1.90
N ALA A 236 20.38 -1.30 1.07
CA ALA A 236 21.85 -1.31 0.95
C ALA A 236 22.55 -0.96 2.27
N ALA A 237 22.03 0.02 3.02
CA ALA A 237 22.54 0.38 4.34
C ALA A 237 22.42 -0.77 5.36
N ALA A 238 21.49 -1.69 5.16
CA ALA A 238 21.30 -2.91 5.95
C ALA A 238 22.00 -4.14 5.35
N GLY A 239 22.74 -3.99 4.25
CA GLY A 239 23.38 -5.12 3.53
C GLY A 239 22.37 -6.03 2.81
N ALA A 240 21.18 -5.54 2.50
CA ALA A 240 20.11 -6.25 1.85
C ALA A 240 19.92 -5.80 0.39
N ALA A 241 19.22 -6.61 -0.40
CA ALA A 241 18.86 -6.29 -1.78
C ALA A 241 17.36 -6.04 -1.91
N VAL A 242 16.98 -5.20 -2.86
CA VAL A 242 15.58 -5.01 -3.28
C VAL A 242 15.30 -5.85 -4.52
N ILE A 243 14.29 -6.72 -4.42
CA ILE A 243 13.80 -7.53 -5.54
C ILE A 243 12.56 -6.85 -6.10
N ARG A 244 12.53 -6.59 -7.40
CA ARG A 244 11.41 -5.93 -8.07
C ARG A 244 10.41 -6.95 -8.60
N ALA A 245 9.12 -6.60 -8.51
CA ALA A 245 7.99 -7.36 -9.02
C ALA A 245 7.12 -6.45 -9.92
N PRO A 246 6.27 -7.00 -10.78
CA PRO A 246 5.25 -6.22 -11.47
C PRO A 246 4.37 -5.43 -10.49
N VAL A 247 3.79 -4.32 -10.95
CA VAL A 247 2.90 -3.50 -10.12
C VAL A 247 1.65 -4.29 -9.73
N GLY A 248 1.24 -4.15 -8.49
CA GLY A 248 0.07 -4.79 -7.88
C GLY A 248 0.42 -5.64 -6.68
N GLU A 249 -0.37 -5.50 -5.63
CA GLU A 249 -0.15 -6.15 -4.33
C GLU A 249 0.07 -7.65 -4.44
N VAL A 250 -0.78 -8.35 -5.20
CA VAL A 250 -0.68 -9.81 -5.38
C VAL A 250 0.64 -10.25 -6.01
N ASN A 251 1.22 -9.44 -6.92
CA ASN A 251 2.50 -9.72 -7.55
C ASN A 251 3.65 -9.59 -6.53
N VAL A 252 3.60 -8.51 -5.73
CA VAL A 252 4.58 -8.29 -4.65
C VAL A 252 4.47 -9.40 -3.61
N ALA A 253 3.28 -9.72 -3.13
CA ALA A 253 3.02 -10.77 -2.14
C ALA A 253 3.49 -12.16 -2.63
N THR A 254 3.18 -12.51 -3.87
CA THR A 254 3.63 -13.78 -4.48
C THR A 254 5.16 -13.84 -4.57
N ARG A 255 5.78 -12.72 -4.98
CA ARG A 255 7.24 -12.63 -5.04
C ARG A 255 7.87 -12.70 -3.65
N MET A 256 7.29 -12.05 -2.63
CA MET A 256 7.75 -12.17 -1.23
C MET A 256 7.76 -13.61 -0.76
N ARG A 257 6.68 -14.35 -1.04
CA ARG A 257 6.56 -15.78 -0.67
C ARG A 257 7.66 -16.62 -1.35
N SER A 258 7.90 -16.41 -2.63
CA SER A 258 8.89 -17.18 -3.40
C SER A 258 10.33 -16.87 -2.99
N GLU A 259 10.63 -15.64 -2.59
CA GLU A 259 11.97 -15.19 -2.20
C GLU A 259 12.23 -15.33 -0.67
N GLY A 260 11.22 -15.70 0.11
CA GLY A 260 11.31 -15.77 1.57
C GLY A 260 11.53 -14.41 2.23
N ALA A 261 11.08 -13.33 1.57
CA ALA A 261 11.21 -11.97 2.08
C ALA A 261 10.28 -11.73 3.27
N ALA A 262 10.82 -11.16 4.34
CA ALA A 262 10.04 -10.81 5.53
C ALA A 262 9.19 -9.57 5.31
N ILE A 263 9.72 -8.59 4.58
CA ILE A 263 9.07 -7.30 4.33
C ILE A 263 9.05 -6.97 2.85
N GLY A 264 8.00 -6.33 2.42
CA GLY A 264 7.81 -5.79 1.08
C GLY A 264 6.68 -4.79 1.05
N GLY A 265 6.28 -4.41 -0.16
CA GLY A 265 5.18 -3.46 -0.35
C GLY A 265 5.32 -2.64 -1.62
N GLU A 266 4.59 -1.53 -1.65
CA GLU A 266 4.55 -0.64 -2.80
C GLU A 266 4.86 0.80 -2.39
N GLY A 267 5.41 1.58 -3.32
CA GLY A 267 5.74 3.00 -3.12
C GLY A 267 4.54 3.95 -3.01
N ASN A 268 3.39 3.41 -2.66
CA ASN A 268 2.15 4.16 -2.42
C ASN A 268 1.76 4.17 -0.92
N GLY A 269 2.70 3.83 -0.04
CA GLY A 269 2.49 3.72 1.40
C GLY A 269 2.06 2.35 1.89
N GLY A 270 1.95 1.36 1.01
CA GLY A 270 1.56 -0.01 1.36
C GLY A 270 2.71 -0.84 1.89
N VAL A 271 2.64 -1.30 3.12
CA VAL A 271 3.62 -2.19 3.78
C VAL A 271 3.05 -3.59 3.89
N ILE A 272 3.80 -4.60 3.49
CA ILE A 272 3.47 -6.02 3.63
C ILE A 272 4.49 -6.68 4.55
N LEU A 273 4.04 -7.37 5.58
CA LEU A 273 4.90 -8.09 6.53
C LEU A 273 4.48 -9.55 6.61
N THR A 274 5.33 -10.46 6.14
CA THR A 274 5.01 -11.89 6.00
C THR A 274 4.67 -12.56 7.34
N GLU A 275 5.24 -12.10 8.45
CA GLU A 275 4.93 -12.62 9.79
C GLU A 275 3.51 -12.32 10.25
N LEU A 276 2.84 -11.33 9.67
CA LEU A 276 1.45 -11.05 9.95
C LEU A 276 0.56 -11.68 8.87
N HIS A 277 0.64 -11.14 7.67
CA HIS A 277 -0.02 -11.65 6.47
C HIS A 277 0.61 -11.04 5.20
N LEU A 278 0.25 -11.55 4.02
CA LEU A 278 0.78 -11.09 2.75
C LEU A 278 -0.10 -10.02 2.06
N GLY A 279 -0.73 -9.15 2.84
CA GLY A 279 -1.50 -7.99 2.38
C GLY A 279 -0.86 -6.68 2.83
N ARG A 280 -1.16 -5.57 2.14
CA ARG A 280 -0.74 -4.23 2.58
C ARG A 280 -1.52 -3.84 3.83
N ASP A 281 -0.82 -3.25 4.81
CA ASP A 281 -1.34 -3.07 6.16
C ASP A 281 -0.80 -1.78 6.79
N ALA A 282 -1.67 -0.77 6.95
CA ALA A 282 -1.30 0.49 7.58
C ALA A 282 -1.07 0.37 9.10
N PRO A 283 -1.85 -0.37 9.90
CA PRO A 283 -1.54 -0.72 11.29
C PRO A 283 -0.13 -1.26 11.50
N VAL A 284 0.32 -2.20 10.67
CA VAL A 284 1.72 -2.70 10.68
C VAL A 284 2.70 -1.56 10.39
N GLY A 285 2.39 -0.76 9.37
CA GLY A 285 3.20 0.41 9.02
C GLY A 285 3.38 1.35 10.20
N VAL A 286 2.30 1.71 10.91
CA VAL A 286 2.34 2.57 12.12
C VAL A 286 3.23 1.97 13.20
N ALA A 287 3.04 0.70 13.54
CA ALA A 287 3.79 0.04 14.59
C ALA A 287 5.29 0.01 14.27
N LEU A 288 5.66 -0.33 13.03
CA LEU A 288 7.07 -0.34 12.57
C LEU A 288 7.68 1.07 12.55
N ILE A 289 6.93 2.10 12.15
CA ILE A 289 7.43 3.48 12.16
C ILE A 289 7.65 3.98 13.60
N LEU A 290 6.74 3.69 14.53
CA LEU A 290 6.96 4.04 15.95
C LEU A 290 8.16 3.30 16.54
N GLN A 291 8.37 2.03 16.16
CA GLN A 291 9.57 1.29 16.53
C GLN A 291 10.85 1.90 15.94
N MET A 292 10.82 2.34 14.69
CA MET A 292 11.95 3.03 14.05
C MET A 292 12.31 4.32 14.79
N LEU A 293 11.30 5.12 15.19
CA LEU A 293 11.52 6.33 15.96
C LEU A 293 12.07 6.02 17.36
N LEU A 294 11.59 4.98 18.02
CA LEU A 294 12.13 4.50 19.30
C LEU A 294 13.61 4.10 19.16
N ASP A 295 13.93 3.27 18.14
CA ASP A 295 15.30 2.78 17.90
C ASP A 295 16.27 3.90 17.55
N SER A 296 15.83 4.90 16.80
CA SER A 296 16.68 6.00 16.34
C SER A 296 16.86 7.10 17.38
N ASN A 297 15.95 7.18 18.34
CA ASN A 297 15.83 8.26 19.33
C ASN A 297 15.95 9.66 18.67
N ALA A 298 15.34 9.84 17.51
CA ALA A 298 15.40 11.03 16.68
C ALA A 298 14.00 11.41 16.18
N LEU A 299 13.83 12.66 15.78
CA LEU A 299 12.61 13.12 15.13
C LEU A 299 12.51 12.57 13.70
N LEU A 300 11.30 12.43 13.15
CA LEU A 300 11.11 11.90 11.81
C LEU A 300 11.83 12.74 10.75
N SER A 301 11.80 14.07 10.88
CA SER A 301 12.52 14.98 9.98
C SER A 301 14.04 14.75 9.98
N GLU A 302 14.63 14.44 11.14
CA GLU A 302 16.04 14.12 11.26
C GLU A 302 16.40 12.76 10.65
N VAL A 303 15.52 11.76 10.82
CA VAL A 303 15.71 10.44 10.21
C VAL A 303 15.67 10.55 8.69
N VAL A 304 14.67 11.22 8.13
CA VAL A 304 14.53 11.42 6.68
C VAL A 304 15.72 12.19 6.09
N ALA A 305 16.27 13.16 6.84
CA ALA A 305 17.43 13.94 6.39
C ALA A 305 18.73 13.12 6.22
N ARG A 306 18.79 11.89 6.75
CA ARG A 306 19.95 10.99 6.61
C ARG A 306 20.01 10.31 5.24
N TYR A 307 18.91 10.32 4.48
CA TYR A 307 18.80 9.64 3.20
C TYR A 307 18.87 10.62 2.03
N PRO A 308 19.30 10.17 0.85
CA PRO A 308 19.23 10.97 -0.37
C PRO A 308 17.78 11.39 -0.66
N ARG A 309 17.63 12.55 -1.29
CA ARG A 309 16.32 13.02 -1.77
C ARG A 309 16.20 12.74 -3.25
N TYR A 310 15.04 12.22 -3.62
CA TYR A 310 14.67 11.98 -5.00
C TYR A 310 13.43 12.80 -5.37
N SER A 311 13.29 13.11 -6.64
CA SER A 311 12.09 13.73 -7.20
C SER A 311 11.42 12.74 -8.12
N ILE A 312 10.17 12.41 -7.83
CA ILE A 312 9.33 11.53 -8.65
C ILE A 312 8.36 12.40 -9.44
N VAL A 313 8.22 12.10 -10.74
CA VAL A 313 7.22 12.70 -11.62
C VAL A 313 6.37 11.57 -12.20
N LYS A 314 5.04 11.73 -12.12
CA LYS A 314 4.06 10.75 -12.61
C LYS A 314 3.20 11.41 -13.67
N GLU A 315 3.09 10.82 -14.86
CA GLU A 315 2.21 11.27 -15.94
C GLU A 315 1.25 10.15 -16.36
N LYS A 316 0.02 10.56 -16.70
CA LYS A 316 -0.99 9.69 -17.32
C LYS A 316 -1.17 10.17 -18.76
N LEU A 317 -1.02 9.28 -19.71
CA LEU A 317 -1.20 9.55 -21.15
C LEU A 317 -2.26 8.61 -21.70
N ASP A 318 -3.06 9.06 -22.66
CA ASP A 318 -4.00 8.17 -23.35
C ASP A 318 -3.23 7.02 -24.01
N ARG A 319 -3.77 5.83 -23.90
CA ARG A 319 -3.15 4.65 -24.50
C ARG A 319 -3.25 4.75 -26.02
N PRO A 320 -2.13 4.70 -26.76
CA PRO A 320 -2.17 4.67 -28.21
C PRO A 320 -2.84 3.40 -28.72
N GLU A 321 -3.39 3.46 -29.94
CA GLU A 321 -3.87 2.28 -30.63
C GLU A 321 -2.70 1.36 -31.00
N GLY A 322 -2.73 0.09 -30.61
CA GLY A 322 -1.69 -0.88 -30.94
C GLY A 322 -0.73 -1.23 -29.79
N SER A 323 0.37 -1.90 -30.13
CA SER A 323 1.36 -2.37 -29.16
C SER A 323 2.34 -1.26 -28.77
N LEU A 324 2.73 -1.27 -27.47
CA LEU A 324 3.78 -0.40 -26.93
C LEU A 324 5.22 -0.88 -27.28
N ASP A 325 5.38 -2.02 -27.97
CA ASP A 325 6.69 -2.60 -28.25
C ASP A 325 7.61 -1.64 -29.06
N ALA A 326 7.04 -0.86 -29.98
CA ALA A 326 7.79 0.15 -30.72
C ALA A 326 8.31 1.26 -29.80
N VAL A 327 7.51 1.67 -28.81
CA VAL A 327 7.91 2.65 -27.78
C VAL A 327 9.05 2.09 -26.94
N TYR A 328 8.91 0.85 -26.47
CA TYR A 328 9.95 0.20 -25.65
C TYR A 328 11.26 0.03 -26.41
N THR A 329 11.17 -0.35 -27.70
CA THR A 329 12.34 -0.46 -28.57
C THR A 329 13.02 0.89 -28.78
N ALA A 330 12.26 1.96 -29.06
CA ALA A 330 12.80 3.30 -29.23
C ALA A 330 13.46 3.83 -27.93
N LEU A 331 12.86 3.61 -26.77
CA LEU A 331 13.41 4.03 -25.50
C LEU A 331 14.70 3.29 -25.14
N ARG A 332 14.74 1.98 -25.38
CA ARG A 332 15.98 1.19 -25.18
C ARG A 332 17.10 1.60 -26.12
N ALA A 333 16.77 1.98 -27.36
CA ALA A 333 17.75 2.51 -28.31
C ALA A 333 18.23 3.91 -27.92
N HIS A 334 17.35 4.72 -27.31
CA HIS A 334 17.70 6.07 -26.83
C HIS A 334 18.60 6.06 -25.58
N TYR A 335 18.44 5.02 -24.74
CA TYR A 335 19.17 4.84 -23.48
C TYR A 335 19.87 3.47 -23.44
N PRO A 336 20.87 3.23 -24.31
CA PRO A 336 21.51 1.91 -24.42
C PRO A 336 22.34 1.52 -23.18
N GLU A 337 22.69 2.49 -22.32
CA GLU A 337 23.43 2.30 -21.08
C GLU A 337 22.52 1.92 -19.89
N ALA A 338 21.21 2.06 -20.02
CA ALA A 338 20.27 1.74 -18.96
C ALA A 338 20.00 0.25 -18.86
N GLU A 339 19.91 -0.25 -17.64
CA GLU A 339 19.39 -1.59 -17.38
C GLU A 339 17.90 -1.64 -17.66
N ALA A 340 17.45 -2.59 -18.48
CA ALA A 340 16.06 -2.71 -18.92
C ALA A 340 15.37 -3.88 -18.20
N ASP A 341 14.24 -3.61 -17.55
CA ASP A 341 13.33 -4.61 -16.99
C ASP A 341 11.98 -4.54 -17.73
N MET A 342 11.53 -5.70 -18.20
CA MET A 342 10.32 -5.87 -19.03
C MET A 342 9.20 -6.64 -18.31
N GLN A 343 9.27 -6.82 -17.01
CA GLN A 343 8.28 -7.60 -16.25
C GLN A 343 6.87 -6.98 -16.26
N ASP A 344 6.79 -5.61 -16.35
CA ASP A 344 5.51 -4.89 -16.40
C ASP A 344 5.69 -3.63 -17.27
N GLY A 345 5.61 -3.77 -18.59
CA GLY A 345 5.99 -2.71 -19.52
C GLY A 345 7.51 -2.59 -19.63
N LEU A 346 8.05 -1.38 -19.61
CA LEU A 346 9.49 -1.12 -19.66
C LEU A 346 9.92 -0.24 -18.50
N ARG A 347 10.78 -0.75 -17.62
CA ARG A 347 11.55 0.06 -16.69
C ARG A 347 13.01 0.15 -17.15
N LEU A 348 13.50 1.36 -17.27
CA LEU A 348 14.92 1.67 -17.50
C LEU A 348 15.53 2.22 -16.22
N SER A 349 16.67 1.66 -15.79
CA SER A 349 17.32 2.00 -14.53
C SER A 349 18.78 2.37 -14.73
N TRP A 350 19.23 3.35 -13.96
CA TRP A 350 20.64 3.75 -13.80
C TRP A 350 21.02 3.70 -12.32
N SER A 351 22.22 4.05 -12.00
CA SER A 351 22.72 4.06 -10.61
C SER A 351 22.01 5.08 -9.71
N ASP A 352 21.43 6.15 -10.29
CA ASP A 352 20.87 7.30 -9.57
C ASP A 352 19.42 7.66 -9.94
N ARG A 353 18.82 7.01 -10.95
CA ARG A 353 17.50 7.35 -11.52
C ARG A 353 16.87 6.17 -12.21
N TRP A 354 15.57 6.28 -12.50
CA TRP A 354 14.85 5.32 -13.34
C TRP A 354 13.65 5.97 -14.03
N VAL A 355 13.16 5.34 -15.10
CA VAL A 355 11.85 5.63 -15.72
C VAL A 355 11.11 4.34 -15.98
N HIS A 356 9.81 4.34 -15.74
CA HIS A 356 8.92 3.20 -15.95
C HIS A 356 7.74 3.60 -16.84
N VAL A 357 7.59 2.94 -17.99
CA VAL A 357 6.51 3.12 -18.96
C VAL A 357 5.68 1.85 -19.04
N ARG A 358 4.42 1.91 -18.61
CA ARG A 358 3.55 0.74 -18.54
C ARG A 358 2.10 1.06 -18.89
N PRO A 359 1.36 0.11 -19.50
CA PRO A 359 -0.09 0.24 -19.63
C PRO A 359 -0.75 0.15 -18.24
N SER A 360 -1.85 0.89 -18.05
CA SER A 360 -2.69 0.66 -16.88
C SER A 360 -3.51 -0.63 -17.07
N GLY A 361 -3.65 -1.41 -16.00
CA GLY A 361 -4.50 -2.61 -15.99
C GLY A 361 -5.99 -2.31 -15.83
N THR A 362 -6.33 -1.08 -15.38
CA THR A 362 -7.71 -0.69 -15.01
C THR A 362 -8.27 0.48 -15.81
N GLU A 363 -7.41 1.29 -16.42
CA GLU A 363 -7.77 2.49 -17.19
C GLU A 363 -7.16 2.40 -18.61
N PRO A 364 -7.77 3.00 -19.64
CA PRO A 364 -7.23 2.99 -21.00
C PRO A 364 -6.08 4.02 -21.17
N ILE A 365 -5.08 3.98 -20.30
CA ILE A 365 -3.95 4.91 -20.26
C ILE A 365 -2.61 4.18 -20.22
N VAL A 366 -1.56 4.90 -20.56
CA VAL A 366 -0.16 4.57 -20.27
C VAL A 366 0.31 5.44 -19.10
N ARG A 367 0.91 4.82 -18.10
CA ARG A 367 1.56 5.51 -16.99
C ARG A 367 3.04 5.66 -17.29
N VAL A 368 3.56 6.86 -17.17
CA VAL A 368 4.98 7.17 -17.25
C VAL A 368 5.40 7.74 -15.91
N ILE A 369 6.29 7.04 -15.24
CA ILE A 369 6.78 7.45 -13.91
C ILE A 369 8.29 7.52 -14.00
N ALA A 370 8.88 8.62 -13.54
CA ALA A 370 10.33 8.78 -13.50
C ALA A 370 10.78 9.33 -12.15
N GLU A 371 11.91 8.85 -11.69
CA GLU A 371 12.60 9.33 -10.50
C GLU A 371 14.04 9.68 -10.81
N ALA A 372 14.49 10.80 -10.25
CA ALA A 372 15.88 11.26 -10.37
C ALA A 372 16.27 12.12 -9.14
N PRO A 373 17.57 12.41 -8.93
CA PRO A 373 18.04 13.29 -7.85
C PRO A 373 17.47 14.71 -7.90
N THR A 374 17.02 15.17 -9.07
CA THR A 374 16.43 16.50 -9.25
C THR A 374 15.14 16.44 -10.05
N LEU A 375 14.22 17.36 -9.77
CA LEU A 375 12.95 17.48 -10.50
C LEU A 375 13.20 17.67 -12.02
N ALA A 376 14.17 18.49 -12.41
CA ALA A 376 14.49 18.72 -13.81
C ALA A 376 14.96 17.44 -14.54
N ALA A 377 15.76 16.60 -13.86
CA ALA A 377 16.20 15.33 -14.43
C ALA A 377 15.03 14.32 -14.57
N ALA A 378 14.12 14.25 -13.58
CA ALA A 378 12.93 13.41 -13.65
C ALA A 378 11.99 13.88 -14.78
N GLN A 379 11.75 15.19 -14.90
CA GLN A 379 10.94 15.78 -15.97
C GLN A 379 11.54 15.51 -17.36
N LYS A 380 12.88 15.52 -17.47
CA LYS A 380 13.55 15.17 -18.73
C LYS A 380 13.28 13.72 -19.14
N LEU A 381 13.36 12.77 -18.21
CA LEU A 381 13.04 11.35 -18.46
C LEU A 381 11.59 11.18 -18.92
N ILE A 382 10.64 11.87 -18.29
CA ILE A 382 9.22 11.89 -18.71
C ILE A 382 9.10 12.42 -20.14
N SER A 383 9.69 13.59 -20.42
CA SER A 383 9.63 14.22 -21.75
C SER A 383 10.21 13.32 -22.83
N ASP A 384 11.36 12.68 -22.57
CA ASP A 384 12.00 11.78 -23.53
C ASP A 384 11.16 10.51 -23.75
N SER A 385 10.51 9.99 -22.70
CA SER A 385 9.62 8.83 -22.81
C SER A 385 8.31 9.14 -23.52
N ARG A 386 7.84 10.37 -23.48
CA ARG A 386 6.64 10.83 -24.17
C ARG A 386 6.80 10.89 -25.69
N LYS A 387 7.97 11.30 -26.21
CA LYS A 387 8.22 11.47 -27.64
C LYS A 387 7.81 10.26 -28.49
N PRO A 388 8.28 9.03 -28.21
CA PRO A 388 7.85 7.86 -28.98
C PRO A 388 6.37 7.50 -28.77
N LEU A 389 5.75 7.83 -27.63
CA LEU A 389 4.31 7.67 -27.42
C LEU A 389 3.49 8.61 -28.28
N ASP A 390 3.92 9.88 -28.41
CA ASP A 390 3.23 10.87 -29.24
C ASP A 390 3.34 10.56 -30.76
N THR A 391 4.34 9.81 -31.20
CA THR A 391 4.47 9.36 -32.60
C THR A 391 3.56 8.19 -32.98
N LEU A 392 2.97 7.51 -32.00
CA LEU A 392 2.01 6.41 -32.23
C LEU A 392 0.55 6.88 -32.23
N ARG A 393 0.30 8.16 -31.94
CA ARG A 393 -1.02 8.82 -32.04
C ARG A 393 -1.23 9.34 -33.45
#